data_ced9d3f879b72a3e5b6cbed4c114f205
#
_entry.id   ced9d3f879b72a3e5b6cbed4c114f205
#
_cell.length_a   1.000
_cell.length_b   1.000
_cell.length_c   1.000
_cell.angle_alpha   90.00
_cell.angle_beta   90.00
_cell.angle_gamma   90.00
#
_symmetry.space_group_name_H-M   'P 1'
#
loop_
_entity.id
_entity.type
_entity.pdbx_description
1 polymer ?
#
loop_
_entity_poly.entity_id
_entity_poly.type
_entity_poly.pdbx_seq_one_letter_code
_entity_poly.pdbx_strand_id
1 'polypeptide(L)'
;MNRLPFTKYASKALNEGREIAGYLGFKDVSSIFVLLGLYGADGSLASEVLKMHGVTRELIEEAIKEKSKMPKDRRRTVMDTPKTEYLLEIAGELAMKYGCEAIGSEHILMAMIKDGDNEAFRFLEDHKISSEGIYTDILVTAGIDFRSAKNEYNEAISDGGDMEDGAGEYMLLQYSTDLTEKAMLGKLDPMIGRESEMERLMQILCRRTKNNPCLIGDPGVGKTAIVEGLAQRIAEGNMPRILKNKRILSLDLTKVIARSEE
;
A
#
# COMPACT_ATOMS: atom_id res chain seq x y z
N MET A 1 -5.77 -0.22 27.21
CA MET A 1 -4.86 -1.18 26.56
C MET A 1 -3.43 -0.81 26.97
N ASN A 2 -2.64 -1.78 27.47
CA ASN A 2 -1.21 -1.53 27.73
C ASN A 2 -0.52 -1.33 26.38
N ARG A 3 -0.06 -0.11 26.08
CA ARG A 3 0.79 0.13 24.91
C ARG A 3 2.14 -0.59 25.13
N LEU A 4 2.62 -1.28 24.10
CA LEU A 4 3.98 -1.84 24.12
C LEU A 4 5.00 -0.72 24.30
N PRO A 5 6.11 -0.96 25.02
CA PRO A 5 7.20 0.03 25.14
C PRO A 5 7.89 0.22 23.78
N PHE A 6 8.53 1.37 23.60
CA PHE A 6 9.37 1.62 22.43
C PHE A 6 10.78 1.07 22.66
N THR A 7 11.40 0.55 21.60
CA THR A 7 12.83 0.24 21.63
C THR A 7 13.66 1.52 21.81
N LYS A 8 14.95 1.37 22.19
CA LYS A 8 15.88 2.50 22.33
C LYS A 8 15.97 3.33 21.03
N TYR A 9 15.99 2.68 19.87
CA TYR A 9 16.08 3.36 18.58
C TYR A 9 14.78 4.07 18.21
N ALA A 10 13.63 3.44 18.43
CA ALA A 10 12.34 4.08 18.23
C ALA A 10 12.15 5.30 19.11
N SER A 11 12.48 5.19 20.41
CA SER A 11 12.42 6.32 21.35
C SER A 11 13.37 7.46 20.92
N LYS A 12 14.60 7.14 20.48
CA LYS A 12 15.55 8.13 19.98
C LYS A 12 15.00 8.85 18.77
N ALA A 13 14.46 8.12 17.78
CA ALA A 13 13.89 8.68 16.56
C ALA A 13 12.72 9.64 16.85
N LEU A 14 11.79 9.23 17.71
CA LEU A 14 10.66 10.08 18.10
C LEU A 14 11.09 11.35 18.82
N ASN A 15 12.06 11.24 19.72
CA ASN A 15 12.58 12.41 20.44
C ASN A 15 13.34 13.37 19.51
N GLU A 16 14.17 12.86 18.61
CA GLU A 16 14.87 13.66 17.61
C GLU A 16 13.89 14.40 16.69
N GLY A 17 12.83 13.71 16.22
CA GLY A 17 11.78 14.35 15.43
C GLY A 17 11.09 15.50 16.18
N ARG A 18 10.77 15.32 17.46
CA ARG A 18 10.18 16.37 18.32
C ARG A 18 11.14 17.55 18.55
N GLU A 19 12.40 17.27 18.82
CA GLU A 19 13.42 18.30 19.01
C GLU A 19 13.59 19.15 17.75
N ILE A 20 13.68 18.52 16.57
CA ILE A 20 13.80 19.21 15.29
C ILE A 20 12.56 20.06 15.00
N ALA A 21 11.35 19.51 15.18
CA ALA A 21 10.12 20.27 15.01
C ALA A 21 10.08 21.51 15.93
N GLY A 22 10.43 21.34 17.20
CA GLY A 22 10.52 22.42 18.18
C GLY A 22 11.60 23.47 17.82
N TYR A 23 12.78 23.03 17.37
CA TYR A 23 13.85 23.92 16.92
C TYR A 23 13.43 24.75 15.70
N LEU A 24 12.71 24.16 14.77
CA LEU A 24 12.20 24.83 13.57
C LEU A 24 10.95 25.69 13.85
N GLY A 25 10.41 25.65 15.09
CA GLY A 25 9.29 26.48 15.52
C GLY A 25 7.91 25.95 15.10
N PHE A 26 7.81 24.65 14.81
CA PHE A 26 6.53 24.00 14.59
C PHE A 26 5.84 23.73 15.93
N LYS A 27 4.50 23.74 15.92
CA LYS A 27 3.69 23.46 17.11
C LYS A 27 3.46 21.98 17.33
N ASP A 28 3.43 21.23 16.22
CA ASP A 28 3.05 19.85 16.19
C ASP A 28 4.07 19.02 15.41
N VAL A 29 4.25 17.76 15.82
CA VAL A 29 5.14 16.79 15.17
C VAL A 29 4.30 15.95 14.20
N SER A 30 4.45 16.20 12.92
CA SER A 30 3.85 15.36 11.88
C SER A 30 4.79 14.21 11.48
N SER A 31 4.30 13.26 10.70
CA SER A 31 5.04 12.05 10.30
C SER A 31 6.36 12.34 9.58
N ILE A 32 6.51 13.48 8.89
CA ILE A 32 7.76 13.84 8.21
C ILE A 32 8.90 14.12 9.21
N PHE A 33 8.60 14.69 10.38
CA PHE A 33 9.59 14.88 11.44
C PHE A 33 9.98 13.55 12.07
N VAL A 34 9.02 12.64 12.24
CA VAL A 34 9.30 11.28 12.73
C VAL A 34 10.16 10.53 11.70
N LEU A 35 9.89 10.68 10.39
CA LEU A 35 10.73 10.10 9.33
C LEU A 35 12.17 10.62 9.39
N LEU A 36 12.36 11.93 9.63
CA LEU A 36 13.69 12.51 9.80
C LEU A 36 14.41 11.92 11.02
N GLY A 37 13.69 11.74 12.13
CA GLY A 37 14.23 11.08 13.31
C GLY A 37 14.56 9.60 13.10
N LEU A 38 13.73 8.86 12.33
CA LEU A 38 14.03 7.47 11.95
C LEU A 38 15.30 7.39 11.08
N TYR A 39 15.45 8.31 10.14
CA TYR A 39 16.66 8.41 9.32
C TYR A 39 17.91 8.69 10.18
N GLY A 40 17.81 9.58 11.19
CA GLY A 40 18.92 9.96 12.09
C GLY A 40 19.23 8.92 13.19
N ALA A 41 18.40 7.89 13.35
CA ALA A 41 18.63 6.83 14.34
C ALA A 41 19.63 5.78 13.82
N ASP A 42 20.89 6.18 13.61
CA ASP A 42 21.95 5.32 13.07
C ASP A 42 22.05 3.98 13.81
N GLY A 43 22.20 2.89 13.03
CA GLY A 43 22.22 1.52 13.52
C GLY A 43 20.82 0.94 13.77
N SER A 44 19.76 1.65 13.44
CA SER A 44 18.40 1.09 13.43
C SER A 44 18.07 0.54 12.05
N LEU A 45 17.22 -0.51 12.00
CA LEU A 45 16.78 -1.11 10.75
C LEU A 45 16.09 -0.08 9.84
N ALA A 46 15.24 0.79 10.39
CA ALA A 46 14.60 1.84 9.62
C ALA A 46 15.61 2.80 8.96
N SER A 47 16.64 3.23 9.69
CA SER A 47 17.68 4.11 9.15
C SER A 47 18.47 3.45 8.02
N GLU A 48 18.83 2.17 8.18
CA GLU A 48 19.58 1.42 7.18
C GLU A 48 18.75 1.22 5.90
N VAL A 49 17.50 0.81 6.03
CA VAL A 49 16.61 0.61 4.88
C VAL A 49 16.32 1.93 4.16
N LEU A 50 16.04 3.02 4.89
CA LEU A 50 15.83 4.34 4.26
C LEU A 50 17.05 4.77 3.43
N LYS A 51 18.26 4.60 3.97
CA LYS A 51 19.52 4.93 3.26
C LYS A 51 19.73 4.05 2.04
N MET A 52 19.43 2.77 2.13
CA MET A 52 19.54 1.81 1.03
C MET A 52 18.59 2.18 -0.13
N HIS A 53 17.41 2.72 0.17
CA HIS A 53 16.45 3.19 -0.83
C HIS A 53 16.70 4.63 -1.29
N GLY A 54 17.85 5.22 -0.99
CA GLY A 54 18.27 6.53 -1.49
C GLY A 54 17.62 7.72 -0.79
N VAL A 55 16.97 7.50 0.35
CA VAL A 55 16.53 8.61 1.21
C VAL A 55 17.78 9.30 1.77
N THR A 56 17.82 10.62 1.70
CA THR A 56 18.89 11.41 2.31
C THR A 56 18.30 12.43 3.27
N ARG A 57 19.13 12.90 4.21
CA ARG A 57 18.72 13.91 5.18
C ARG A 57 18.31 15.21 4.50
N GLU A 58 19.07 15.61 3.48
CA GLU A 58 18.85 16.82 2.70
C GLU A 58 17.47 16.84 2.03
N LEU A 59 17.06 15.70 1.44
CA LEU A 59 15.74 15.56 0.81
C LEU A 59 14.61 15.76 1.82
N ILE A 60 14.70 15.13 3.00
CA ILE A 60 13.68 15.28 4.04
C ILE A 60 13.65 16.72 4.58
N GLU A 61 14.82 17.32 4.83
CA GLU A 61 14.92 18.70 5.31
C GLU A 61 14.38 19.71 4.28
N GLU A 62 14.57 19.46 2.98
CA GLU A 62 14.01 20.30 1.91
C GLU A 62 12.48 20.24 1.88
N ALA A 63 11.88 19.03 1.99
CA ALA A 63 10.45 18.86 2.10
C ALA A 63 9.86 19.56 3.34
N ILE A 64 10.59 19.57 4.46
CA ILE A 64 10.18 20.31 5.66
C ILE A 64 10.28 21.82 5.46
N LYS A 65 11.33 22.32 4.78
CA LYS A 65 11.53 23.76 4.52
C LYS A 65 10.45 24.35 3.62
N GLU A 66 9.98 23.59 2.61
CA GLU A 66 8.89 24.03 1.74
C GLU A 66 7.60 24.33 2.50
N LYS A 67 7.36 23.61 3.60
CA LYS A 67 6.21 23.81 4.51
C LYS A 67 6.42 24.94 5.51
N SER A 68 7.66 25.39 5.73
CA SER A 68 8.02 26.39 6.74
C SER A 68 7.78 27.85 6.29
N LYS A 69 6.66 28.14 5.62
CA LYS A 69 6.29 29.53 5.24
C LYS A 69 5.69 30.36 6.37
N MET A 70 5.64 29.86 7.60
CA MET A 70 5.07 30.56 8.77
C MET A 70 6.12 31.13 9.72
N PRO A 71 5.79 32.23 10.44
CA PRO A 71 6.70 32.83 11.42
C PRO A 71 7.01 31.85 12.56
N LYS A 72 8.31 31.71 12.87
CA LYS A 72 8.85 30.78 13.85
C LYS A 72 8.51 31.27 15.27
N ASP A 73 7.48 30.69 15.88
CA ASP A 73 7.21 30.83 17.29
C ASP A 73 7.96 29.69 18.04
N ARG A 74 9.08 29.99 18.66
CA ARG A 74 9.91 29.03 19.41
C ARG A 74 9.20 28.59 20.68
N ARG A 75 8.29 27.63 20.62
CA ARG A 75 7.62 27.03 21.78
C ARG A 75 8.42 25.83 22.29
N ARG A 76 8.43 25.67 23.62
CA ARG A 76 9.23 24.65 24.33
C ARG A 76 8.57 23.25 24.33
N THR A 77 7.30 23.12 24.01
CA THR A 77 6.60 21.84 24.07
C THR A 77 5.91 21.61 22.73
N VAL A 78 6.32 20.55 22.04
CA VAL A 78 5.76 20.13 20.76
C VAL A 78 4.98 18.84 21.00
N MET A 79 3.76 18.74 20.49
CA MET A 79 2.91 17.56 20.64
C MET A 79 2.85 16.82 19.32
N ASP A 80 2.68 15.53 19.39
CA ASP A 80 2.43 14.71 18.19
C ASP A 80 1.07 15.09 17.59
N THR A 81 0.96 15.14 16.26
CA THR A 81 -0.34 15.31 15.62
C THR A 81 -1.23 14.10 15.89
N PRO A 82 -2.58 14.23 15.85
CA PRO A 82 -3.48 13.09 15.96
C PRO A 82 -3.14 11.97 14.94
N LYS A 83 -2.69 12.36 13.74
CA LYS A 83 -2.24 11.43 12.72
C LYS A 83 -0.96 10.69 13.13
N THR A 84 0.00 11.38 13.74
CA THR A 84 1.22 10.77 14.27
C THR A 84 0.92 9.79 15.41
N GLU A 85 0.01 10.16 16.32
CA GLU A 85 -0.44 9.26 17.40
C GLU A 85 -1.10 7.99 16.83
N TYR A 86 -1.95 8.14 15.81
CA TYR A 86 -2.57 7.02 15.11
C TYR A 86 -1.54 6.10 14.43
N LEU A 87 -0.51 6.66 13.79
CA LEU A 87 0.60 5.86 13.22
C LEU A 87 1.35 5.06 14.30
N LEU A 88 1.52 5.61 15.50
CA LEU A 88 2.13 4.88 16.60
C LEU A 88 1.24 3.76 17.17
N GLU A 89 -0.08 3.86 17.02
CA GLU A 89 -1.02 2.77 17.33
C GLU A 89 -0.87 1.63 16.31
N ILE A 90 -0.86 1.95 15.01
CA ILE A 90 -0.60 0.96 13.94
C ILE A 90 0.77 0.28 14.15
N ALA A 91 1.81 1.05 14.53
CA ALA A 91 3.13 0.47 14.81
C ALA A 91 3.10 -0.52 15.99
N GLY A 92 2.27 -0.25 17.00
CA GLY A 92 2.01 -1.17 18.10
C GLY A 92 1.32 -2.46 17.67
N GLU A 93 0.33 -2.36 16.79
CA GLU A 93 -0.36 -3.52 16.21
C GLU A 93 0.59 -4.38 15.37
N LEU A 94 1.43 -3.74 14.55
CA LEU A 94 2.46 -4.44 13.76
C LEU A 94 3.47 -5.15 14.67
N ALA A 95 3.95 -4.49 15.72
CA ALA A 95 4.86 -5.14 16.69
C ALA A 95 4.22 -6.37 17.33
N MET A 96 2.94 -6.30 17.71
CA MET A 96 2.20 -7.44 18.25
C MET A 96 2.01 -8.54 17.20
N LYS A 97 1.67 -8.18 15.96
CA LYS A 97 1.50 -9.12 14.84
C LYS A 97 2.76 -9.95 14.60
N TYR A 98 3.94 -9.32 14.71
CA TYR A 98 5.23 -10.01 14.55
C TYR A 98 5.80 -10.61 15.84
N GLY A 99 5.02 -10.62 16.93
CA GLY A 99 5.42 -11.22 18.19
C GLY A 99 6.53 -10.46 18.91
N CYS A 100 6.68 -9.17 18.65
CA CYS A 100 7.69 -8.33 19.29
C CYS A 100 7.20 -7.80 20.64
N GLU A 101 8.10 -7.75 21.64
CA GLU A 101 7.81 -7.23 22.99
C GLU A 101 7.87 -5.71 23.08
N ALA A 102 8.36 -5.04 22.02
CA ALA A 102 8.51 -3.59 21.94
C ALA A 102 8.33 -3.07 20.52
N ILE A 103 7.91 -1.81 20.41
CA ILE A 103 7.74 -1.11 19.13
C ILE A 103 9.12 -0.64 18.65
N GLY A 104 9.60 -1.21 17.53
CA GLY A 104 10.85 -0.84 16.89
C GLY A 104 10.70 0.33 15.90
N SER A 105 11.83 0.85 15.45
CA SER A 105 11.90 1.88 14.40
C SER A 105 11.28 1.40 13.09
N GLU A 106 11.47 0.13 12.77
CA GLU A 106 10.91 -0.57 11.63
C GLU A 106 9.38 -0.61 11.65
N HIS A 107 8.78 -0.87 12.80
CA HIS A 107 7.32 -0.87 12.96
C HIS A 107 6.71 0.52 12.70
N ILE A 108 7.40 1.59 13.13
CA ILE A 108 6.96 2.97 12.88
C ILE A 108 7.03 3.28 11.38
N LEU A 109 8.11 2.89 10.70
CA LEU A 109 8.26 3.10 9.26
C LEU A 109 7.23 2.29 8.46
N MET A 110 7.01 1.03 8.85
CA MET A 110 5.98 0.19 8.24
C MET A 110 4.57 0.76 8.46
N ALA A 111 4.28 1.33 9.63
CA ALA A 111 3.01 1.97 9.93
C ALA A 111 2.74 3.18 9.02
N MET A 112 3.77 4.00 8.73
CA MET A 112 3.66 5.11 7.79
C MET A 112 3.30 4.65 6.38
N ILE A 113 3.89 3.54 5.94
CA ILE A 113 3.63 2.96 4.63
C ILE A 113 2.25 2.31 4.59
N LYS A 114 1.88 1.54 5.62
CA LYS A 114 0.57 0.88 5.72
C LYS A 114 -0.60 1.88 5.71
N ASP A 115 -0.46 3.00 6.40
CA ASP A 115 -1.49 4.03 6.46
C ASP A 115 -1.72 4.74 5.11
N GLY A 116 -0.68 4.94 4.31
CA GLY A 116 -0.78 5.51 2.96
C GLY A 116 -1.24 6.98 2.87
N ASP A 117 -1.79 7.57 3.93
CA ASP A 117 -2.29 8.95 3.97
C ASP A 117 -1.60 9.79 5.04
N ASN A 118 -0.29 9.95 4.93
CA ASN A 118 0.51 10.79 5.83
C ASN A 118 1.64 11.50 5.08
N GLU A 119 2.25 12.49 5.73
CA GLU A 119 3.28 13.32 5.08
C GLU A 119 4.55 12.54 4.73
N ALA A 120 4.94 11.57 5.55
CA ALA A 120 6.11 10.74 5.29
C ALA A 120 5.88 9.84 4.06
N PHE A 121 4.69 9.26 3.93
CA PHE A 121 4.34 8.45 2.76
C PHE A 121 4.31 9.29 1.48
N ARG A 122 3.66 10.47 1.51
CA ARG A 122 3.64 11.40 0.36
C ARG A 122 5.05 11.84 -0.04
N PHE A 123 5.93 12.07 0.93
CA PHE A 123 7.34 12.36 0.66
C PHE A 123 8.03 11.23 -0.12
N LEU A 124 7.80 9.96 0.24
CA LEU A 124 8.36 8.82 -0.49
C LEU A 124 7.84 8.77 -1.93
N GLU A 125 6.55 8.99 -2.14
CA GLU A 125 5.93 9.01 -3.46
C GLU A 125 6.44 10.16 -4.34
N ASP A 126 6.48 11.39 -3.80
CA ASP A 126 6.95 12.59 -4.52
C ASP A 126 8.39 12.43 -5.02
N HIS A 127 9.21 11.70 -4.26
CA HIS A 127 10.60 11.40 -4.63
C HIS A 127 10.78 10.08 -5.36
N LYS A 128 9.68 9.40 -5.73
CA LYS A 128 9.69 8.08 -6.42
C LYS A 128 10.48 7.00 -5.67
N ILE A 129 10.47 7.05 -4.34
CA ILE A 129 11.10 6.07 -3.46
C ILE A 129 10.09 4.94 -3.23
N SER A 130 10.50 3.69 -3.52
CA SER A 130 9.63 2.53 -3.45
C SER A 130 9.22 2.20 -2.01
N SER A 131 7.99 2.52 -1.63
CA SER A 131 7.40 2.11 -0.36
C SER A 131 7.28 0.58 -0.25
N GLU A 132 6.95 -0.12 -1.36
CA GLU A 132 6.96 -1.58 -1.44
C GLU A 132 8.35 -2.14 -1.13
N GLY A 133 9.40 -1.57 -1.74
CA GLY A 133 10.77 -1.99 -1.51
C GLY A 133 11.18 -1.83 -0.04
N ILE A 134 10.91 -0.67 0.56
CA ILE A 134 11.21 -0.40 1.97
C ILE A 134 10.49 -1.41 2.89
N TYR A 135 9.19 -1.63 2.69
CA TYR A 135 8.39 -2.53 3.51
C TYR A 135 8.88 -3.98 3.39
N THR A 136 9.14 -4.42 2.16
CA THR A 136 9.63 -5.77 1.86
C THR A 136 11.01 -6.02 2.46
N ASP A 137 11.94 -5.07 2.34
CA ASP A 137 13.29 -5.21 2.88
C ASP A 137 13.34 -5.25 4.40
N ILE A 138 12.43 -4.52 5.09
CA ILE A 138 12.25 -4.64 6.54
C ILE A 138 11.85 -6.09 6.90
N LEU A 139 10.86 -6.66 6.22
CA LEU A 139 10.36 -8.00 6.49
C LEU A 139 11.40 -9.08 6.16
N VAL A 140 12.11 -8.94 5.04
CA VAL A 140 13.19 -9.86 4.65
C VAL A 140 14.33 -9.84 5.68
N THR A 141 14.69 -8.66 6.17
CA THR A 141 15.71 -8.52 7.23
C THR A 141 15.24 -9.16 8.55
N ALA A 142 13.92 -9.15 8.82
CA ALA A 142 13.32 -9.84 9.95
C ALA A 142 13.22 -11.38 9.75
N GLY A 143 13.68 -11.92 8.60
CA GLY A 143 13.73 -13.35 8.32
C GLY A 143 12.52 -13.91 7.57
N ILE A 144 11.65 -13.05 7.03
CA ILE A 144 10.53 -13.45 6.17
C ILE A 144 11.06 -13.59 4.74
N ASP A 145 10.70 -14.67 4.04
CA ASP A 145 11.11 -14.84 2.65
C ASP A 145 10.50 -13.75 1.75
N PHE A 146 11.22 -13.38 0.70
CA PHE A 146 10.86 -12.24 -0.18
C PHE A 146 9.44 -12.32 -0.75
N ARG A 147 9.00 -13.53 -1.13
CA ARG A 147 7.67 -13.71 -1.73
C ARG A 147 6.56 -13.51 -0.69
N SER A 148 6.76 -14.01 0.52
CA SER A 148 5.85 -13.81 1.65
C SER A 148 5.84 -12.34 2.08
N ALA A 149 6.99 -11.68 2.14
CA ALA A 149 7.11 -10.26 2.47
C ALA A 149 6.36 -9.37 1.47
N LYS A 150 6.46 -9.69 0.17
CA LYS A 150 5.72 -8.96 -0.87
C LYS A 150 4.20 -9.17 -0.78
N ASN A 151 3.76 -10.39 -0.50
CA ASN A 151 2.34 -10.66 -0.28
C ASN A 151 1.82 -9.91 0.94
N GLU A 152 2.60 -9.84 1.99
CA GLU A 152 2.25 -9.14 3.24
C GLU A 152 2.16 -7.62 3.05
N TYR A 153 3.04 -7.03 2.22
CA TYR A 153 2.91 -5.64 1.82
C TYR A 153 1.57 -5.38 1.12
N ASN A 154 1.21 -6.22 0.15
CA ASN A 154 -0.05 -6.08 -0.58
C ASN A 154 -1.28 -6.22 0.33
N GLU A 155 -1.23 -7.14 1.31
CA GLU A 155 -2.27 -7.28 2.33
C GLU A 155 -2.33 -6.07 3.25
N ALA A 156 -1.18 -5.56 3.69
CA ALA A 156 -1.10 -4.43 4.61
C ALA A 156 -1.68 -3.15 4.01
N ILE A 157 -1.45 -2.91 2.72
CA ILE A 157 -2.03 -1.76 2.01
C ILE A 157 -3.52 -1.95 1.77
N SER A 158 -3.99 -3.18 1.47
CA SER A 158 -5.40 -3.45 1.28
C SER A 158 -6.23 -3.39 2.57
N ASP A 159 -5.62 -3.64 3.74
CA ASP A 159 -6.26 -3.59 5.06
C ASP A 159 -6.26 -2.16 5.67
N GLY A 160 -5.40 -1.29 5.17
CA GLY A 160 -5.21 0.09 5.66
C GLY A 160 -6.26 1.11 5.23
N GLY A 161 -7.29 0.74 4.50
CA GLY A 161 -8.23 1.69 3.94
C GLY A 161 -9.67 1.23 3.83
N ASP A 162 -10.50 1.61 4.80
CA ASP A 162 -11.85 2.09 4.52
C ASP A 162 -11.81 3.55 4.02
N MET A 163 -10.82 3.89 3.20
CA MET A 163 -10.76 5.14 2.44
C MET A 163 -10.02 4.90 1.13
N GLU A 164 -10.82 4.84 0.07
CA GLU A 164 -10.46 5.00 -1.34
C GLU A 164 -9.12 4.37 -1.77
N ASP A 165 -9.23 3.18 -2.32
CA ASP A 165 -8.29 2.48 -3.19
C ASP A 165 -7.53 3.43 -4.16
N GLY A 166 -6.47 4.10 -3.68
CA GLY A 166 -5.91 5.16 -4.51
C GLY A 166 -4.81 4.71 -5.48
N ALA A 167 -3.74 4.10 -5.00
CA ALA A 167 -2.54 4.00 -5.85
C ALA A 167 -2.41 2.66 -6.58
N GLY A 168 -2.60 1.51 -5.92
CA GLY A 168 -2.47 0.20 -6.58
C GLY A 168 -3.64 -0.10 -7.51
N GLU A 169 -4.86 0.20 -7.08
CA GLU A 169 -6.05 0.08 -7.91
C GLU A 169 -6.03 1.14 -9.02
N TYR A 170 -5.56 2.34 -8.75
CA TYR A 170 -5.40 3.40 -9.75
C TYR A 170 -4.41 2.99 -10.86
N MET A 171 -3.25 2.41 -10.51
CA MET A 171 -2.32 1.88 -11.50
C MET A 171 -2.94 0.71 -12.28
N LEU A 172 -3.61 -0.23 -11.60
CA LEU A 172 -4.26 -1.36 -12.28
C LEU A 172 -5.38 -0.87 -13.21
N LEU A 173 -6.19 0.10 -12.77
CA LEU A 173 -7.26 0.72 -13.56
C LEU A 173 -6.71 1.53 -14.74
N GLN A 174 -5.55 2.16 -14.61
CA GLN A 174 -4.91 2.91 -15.69
C GLN A 174 -4.51 2.01 -16.87
N TYR A 175 -4.13 0.75 -16.59
CA TYR A 175 -3.71 -0.23 -17.61
C TYR A 175 -4.73 -1.33 -17.87
N SER A 176 -5.90 -1.25 -17.27
CA SER A 176 -6.97 -2.22 -17.43
C SER A 176 -8.31 -1.55 -17.77
N THR A 177 -9.22 -2.37 -18.22
CA THR A 177 -10.62 -2.01 -18.39
C THR A 177 -11.46 -2.82 -17.42
N ASP A 178 -12.24 -2.19 -16.55
CA ASP A 178 -13.17 -2.87 -15.66
C ASP A 178 -14.39 -3.36 -16.45
N LEU A 179 -14.44 -4.67 -16.65
CA LEU A 179 -15.56 -5.31 -17.35
C LEU A 179 -16.81 -5.40 -16.47
N THR A 180 -16.63 -5.49 -15.14
CA THR A 180 -17.76 -5.54 -14.20
C THR A 180 -18.47 -4.18 -14.13
N GLU A 181 -17.72 -3.09 -14.13
CA GLU A 181 -18.30 -1.74 -14.24
C GLU A 181 -19.02 -1.53 -15.57
N LYS A 182 -18.42 -1.95 -16.69
CA LYS A 182 -19.09 -1.91 -18.00
C LYS A 182 -20.39 -2.70 -18.02
N ALA A 183 -20.41 -3.86 -17.34
CA ALA A 183 -21.61 -4.68 -17.20
C ALA A 183 -22.71 -3.94 -16.42
N MET A 184 -22.36 -3.33 -15.27
CA MET A 184 -23.29 -2.54 -14.46
C MET A 184 -23.87 -1.35 -15.23
N LEU A 185 -23.07 -0.75 -16.12
CA LEU A 185 -23.51 0.35 -16.99
C LEU A 185 -24.26 -0.12 -18.25
N GLY A 186 -24.49 -1.42 -18.42
CA GLY A 186 -25.17 -1.97 -19.59
C GLY A 186 -24.40 -1.79 -20.92
N LYS A 187 -23.08 -1.66 -20.86
CA LYS A 187 -22.21 -1.39 -22.02
C LYS A 187 -21.59 -2.65 -22.64
N LEU A 188 -21.97 -3.82 -22.18
CA LEU A 188 -21.51 -5.10 -22.73
C LEU A 188 -22.63 -5.77 -23.52
N ASP A 189 -22.25 -6.42 -24.62
CA ASP A 189 -23.19 -7.21 -25.41
C ASP A 189 -23.61 -8.50 -24.66
N PRO A 190 -24.86 -8.94 -24.76
CA PRO A 190 -25.31 -10.14 -24.09
C PRO A 190 -24.62 -11.38 -24.67
N MET A 191 -24.12 -12.25 -23.79
CA MET A 191 -23.53 -13.52 -24.18
C MET A 191 -24.67 -14.50 -24.59
N ILE A 192 -24.57 -15.09 -25.77
CA ILE A 192 -25.55 -16.04 -26.29
C ILE A 192 -24.88 -17.39 -26.57
N GLY A 193 -25.47 -18.48 -26.07
CA GLY A 193 -25.14 -19.85 -26.45
C GLY A 193 -23.80 -20.39 -25.95
N ARG A 194 -23.26 -19.88 -24.81
CA ARG A 194 -21.98 -20.30 -24.20
C ARG A 194 -22.13 -20.65 -22.70
N GLU A 195 -23.29 -21.11 -22.30
CA GLU A 195 -23.62 -21.40 -20.89
C GLU A 195 -22.74 -22.49 -20.31
N SER A 196 -22.41 -23.54 -21.08
CA SER A 196 -21.58 -24.66 -20.64
C SER A 196 -20.11 -24.24 -20.35
N GLU A 197 -19.55 -23.42 -21.23
CA GLU A 197 -18.20 -22.86 -21.06
C GLU A 197 -18.15 -21.91 -19.88
N MET A 198 -19.18 -21.12 -19.70
CA MET A 198 -19.35 -20.22 -18.57
C MET A 198 -19.41 -20.98 -17.24
N GLU A 199 -20.22 -22.02 -17.15
CA GLU A 199 -20.31 -22.86 -15.94
C GLU A 199 -18.97 -23.50 -15.61
N ARG A 200 -18.27 -24.01 -16.61
CA ARG A 200 -16.94 -24.60 -16.43
C ARG A 200 -15.91 -23.57 -15.98
N LEU A 201 -15.96 -22.35 -16.51
CA LEU A 201 -15.13 -21.23 -16.09
C LEU A 201 -15.34 -20.91 -14.61
N MET A 202 -16.61 -20.77 -14.20
CA MET A 202 -16.98 -20.54 -12.80
C MET A 202 -16.51 -21.65 -11.86
N GLN A 203 -16.68 -22.93 -12.27
CA GLN A 203 -16.22 -24.08 -11.50
C GLN A 203 -14.70 -24.05 -11.28
N ILE A 204 -13.92 -23.64 -12.28
CA ILE A 204 -12.46 -23.53 -12.15
C ILE A 204 -12.09 -22.38 -11.22
N LEU A 205 -12.71 -21.21 -11.38
CA LEU A 205 -12.47 -20.04 -10.54
C LEU A 205 -12.82 -20.27 -9.05
N CYS A 206 -13.80 -21.14 -8.78
CA CYS A 206 -14.19 -21.49 -7.40
C CYS A 206 -13.29 -22.53 -6.72
N ARG A 207 -12.26 -23.06 -7.39
CA ARG A 207 -11.33 -24.01 -6.78
C ARG A 207 -10.41 -23.34 -5.78
N ARG A 208 -9.98 -24.08 -4.75
CA ARG A 208 -8.99 -23.60 -3.76
C ARG A 208 -7.57 -23.48 -4.34
N THR A 209 -7.24 -24.34 -5.31
CA THR A 209 -5.97 -24.37 -6.03
C THR A 209 -6.22 -24.59 -7.51
N LYS A 210 -5.29 -24.19 -8.39
CA LYS A 210 -5.42 -24.28 -9.86
C LYS A 210 -6.69 -23.61 -10.38
N ASN A 211 -6.97 -22.41 -9.85
CA ASN A 211 -8.13 -21.58 -10.18
C ASN A 211 -7.88 -20.58 -11.33
N ASN A 212 -6.84 -20.79 -12.12
CA ASN A 212 -6.50 -19.96 -13.29
C ASN A 212 -6.99 -20.66 -14.56
N PRO A 213 -8.18 -20.36 -15.08
CA PRO A 213 -8.68 -20.94 -16.31
C PRO A 213 -7.99 -20.33 -17.53
N CYS A 214 -7.80 -21.13 -18.58
CA CYS A 214 -7.32 -20.70 -19.88
C CYS A 214 -8.36 -21.01 -20.94
N LEU A 215 -8.80 -20.01 -21.70
CA LEU A 215 -9.73 -20.15 -22.81
C LEU A 215 -8.92 -20.34 -24.10
N ILE A 216 -9.04 -21.53 -24.72
CA ILE A 216 -8.35 -21.92 -25.94
C ILE A 216 -9.36 -22.02 -27.09
N GLY A 217 -8.99 -21.55 -28.27
CA GLY A 217 -9.83 -21.60 -29.47
C GLY A 217 -9.31 -20.64 -30.56
N ASP A 218 -9.82 -20.75 -31.73
CA ASP A 218 -9.47 -19.91 -32.89
C ASP A 218 -9.79 -18.41 -32.66
N PRO A 219 -9.16 -17.49 -33.38
CA PRO A 219 -9.57 -16.09 -33.39
C PRO A 219 -11.03 -15.93 -33.75
N GLY A 220 -11.77 -15.05 -33.08
CA GLY A 220 -13.15 -14.74 -33.37
C GLY A 220 -14.22 -15.69 -32.80
N VAL A 221 -13.87 -16.80 -32.15
CA VAL A 221 -14.83 -17.77 -31.59
C VAL A 221 -15.56 -17.30 -30.33
N GLY A 222 -15.37 -16.06 -29.89
CA GLY A 222 -16.10 -15.48 -28.76
C GLY A 222 -15.46 -15.72 -27.38
N LYS A 223 -14.12 -15.92 -27.27
CA LYS A 223 -13.43 -16.08 -25.98
C LYS A 223 -13.64 -14.88 -25.05
N THR A 224 -13.57 -13.67 -25.60
CA THR A 224 -13.78 -12.42 -24.84
C THR A 224 -15.23 -12.29 -24.38
N ALA A 225 -16.19 -12.70 -25.23
CA ALA A 225 -17.61 -12.68 -24.89
C ALA A 225 -17.95 -13.56 -23.66
N ILE A 226 -17.21 -14.67 -23.45
CA ILE A 226 -17.39 -15.52 -22.26
C ILE A 226 -16.95 -14.75 -20.99
N VAL A 227 -15.83 -13.99 -21.05
CA VAL A 227 -15.35 -13.21 -19.92
C VAL A 227 -16.26 -12.01 -19.63
N GLU A 228 -16.78 -11.37 -20.68
CA GLU A 228 -17.78 -10.29 -20.57
C GLU A 228 -19.10 -10.80 -20.00
N GLY A 229 -19.57 -11.97 -20.42
CA GLY A 229 -20.73 -12.62 -19.82
C GLY A 229 -20.53 -13.00 -18.35
N LEU A 230 -19.30 -13.36 -17.95
CA LEU A 230 -18.98 -13.57 -16.55
C LEU A 230 -19.11 -12.27 -15.74
N ALA A 231 -18.64 -11.15 -16.28
CA ALA A 231 -18.77 -9.83 -15.67
C ALA A 231 -20.26 -9.42 -15.52
N GLN A 232 -21.10 -9.72 -16.52
CA GLN A 232 -22.54 -9.49 -16.44
C GLN A 232 -23.19 -10.29 -15.32
N ARG A 233 -22.87 -11.59 -15.18
CA ARG A 233 -23.41 -12.42 -14.10
C ARG A 233 -22.96 -11.96 -12.71
N ILE A 234 -21.73 -11.43 -12.58
CA ILE A 234 -21.26 -10.81 -11.32
C ILE A 234 -22.08 -9.56 -11.02
N ALA A 235 -22.28 -8.68 -12.00
CA ALA A 235 -23.06 -7.45 -11.87
C ALA A 235 -24.52 -7.73 -11.48
N GLU A 236 -25.13 -8.79 -12.04
CA GLU A 236 -26.47 -9.25 -11.72
C GLU A 236 -26.59 -9.96 -10.36
N GLY A 237 -25.45 -10.23 -9.68
CA GLY A 237 -25.42 -10.96 -8.41
C GLY A 237 -25.72 -12.47 -8.53
N ASN A 238 -25.83 -13.00 -9.76
CA ASN A 238 -26.20 -14.38 -10.05
C ASN A 238 -24.95 -15.31 -10.08
N MET A 239 -24.21 -15.32 -8.96
CA MET A 239 -22.90 -15.96 -8.84
C MET A 239 -22.73 -16.73 -7.53
N PRO A 240 -21.89 -17.79 -7.50
CA PRO A 240 -21.48 -18.44 -6.26
C PRO A 240 -20.88 -17.44 -5.25
N ARG A 241 -21.04 -17.71 -3.95
CA ARG A 241 -20.58 -16.82 -2.86
C ARG A 241 -19.12 -16.39 -2.98
N ILE A 242 -18.24 -17.25 -3.48
CA ILE A 242 -16.80 -17.00 -3.64
C ILE A 242 -16.52 -15.92 -4.69
N LEU A 243 -17.36 -15.84 -5.75
CA LEU A 243 -17.21 -14.88 -6.85
C LEU A 243 -18.11 -13.66 -6.68
N LYS A 244 -18.95 -13.64 -5.66
CA LYS A 244 -19.82 -12.50 -5.36
C LYS A 244 -18.97 -11.31 -4.92
N ASN A 245 -19.28 -10.13 -5.42
CA ASN A 245 -18.53 -8.87 -5.18
C ASN A 245 -17.09 -8.88 -5.71
N LYS A 246 -16.75 -9.76 -6.66
CA LYS A 246 -15.45 -9.72 -7.34
C LYS A 246 -15.54 -8.82 -8.58
N ARG A 247 -14.42 -8.21 -8.96
CA ARG A 247 -14.29 -7.41 -10.18
C ARG A 247 -13.48 -8.17 -11.22
N ILE A 248 -13.79 -7.95 -12.49
CA ILE A 248 -13.04 -8.48 -13.63
C ILE A 248 -12.38 -7.31 -14.33
N LEU A 249 -11.05 -7.28 -14.26
CA LEU A 249 -10.23 -6.29 -14.93
C LEU A 249 -9.55 -6.92 -16.14
N SER A 250 -9.75 -6.34 -17.32
CA SER A 250 -9.07 -6.73 -18.56
C SER A 250 -7.79 -5.93 -18.71
N LEU A 251 -6.63 -6.57 -18.49
CA LEU A 251 -5.31 -5.94 -18.54
C LEU A 251 -4.84 -5.74 -19.98
N ASP A 252 -4.41 -4.52 -20.34
CA ASP A 252 -3.79 -4.19 -21.61
C ASP A 252 -2.25 -4.30 -21.49
N LEU A 253 -1.72 -5.46 -21.86
CA LEU A 253 -0.29 -5.73 -21.79
C LEU A 253 0.55 -4.80 -22.68
N THR A 254 -0.02 -4.27 -23.77
CA THR A 254 0.68 -3.36 -24.67
C THR A 254 1.00 -2.04 -23.97
N LYS A 255 0.05 -1.53 -23.18
CA LYS A 255 0.26 -0.31 -22.38
C LYS A 255 1.25 -0.51 -21.24
N VAL A 256 1.28 -1.72 -20.64
CA VAL A 256 2.22 -2.05 -19.56
C VAL A 256 3.65 -2.10 -20.09
N ILE A 257 3.87 -2.72 -21.25
CA ILE A 257 5.22 -2.89 -21.84
C ILE A 257 5.76 -1.55 -22.38
N ALA A 258 4.93 -0.73 -23.03
CA ALA A 258 5.35 0.55 -23.61
C ALA A 258 5.98 1.52 -22.59
N ARG A 259 5.63 1.39 -21.30
CA ARG A 259 6.17 2.25 -20.24
C ARG A 259 7.43 1.68 -19.57
N SER A 260 7.75 0.42 -19.77
CA SER A 260 8.99 -0.17 -19.24
C SER A 260 10.24 0.18 -20.08
N GLU A 261 10.05 0.88 -21.21
CA GLU A 261 11.12 1.30 -22.12
C GLU A 261 11.43 2.81 -22.06
N GLU A 262 10.73 3.58 -21.21
CA GLU A 262 11.01 4.98 -20.86
C GLU A 262 11.67 5.09 -19.47
#